data_fd331a486b7d2854585781db7cfff25e
#
_entry.id   fd331a486b7d2854585781db7cfff25e
#
_cell.length_a   1.000
_cell.length_b   1.000
_cell.length_c   1.000
_cell.angle_alpha   90.00
_cell.angle_beta   90.00
_cell.angle_gamma   90.00
#
_symmetry.space_group_name_H-M   'P 1'
#
loop_
_entity.id
_entity.type
_entity.pdbx_description
1 polymer ?
#
loop_
_entity_poly.entity_id
_entity_poly.type
_entity_poly.pdbx_seq_one_letter_code
_entity_poly.pdbx_strand_id
1 'polypeptide(L)'
;DEEKEAYPVLSPDGKMEAYIEGYNVVVHEAGKPYTEAKRILTQDGTIGCYYSNRIQWSPDGKHIFVCKRVPVEKRYAYYVESSPADQLQPILHKQEYAKPGDALPQHYPVIIDVATGKKGEADKHQIENQYELEWMQWTPDSKEVTMEYNQRGHHLYQMLAMNAETGKLRTVVEERANTFVNYGRLWRQFIKDGKQLLWMSERDNWNHLYLYDVQKSKVIRQITKGDWFVRGIQRVDEEKGEIYFSASGVNRNEDPYLVHYYKIGIAGLVKGASKGEGLGN
;
A
#
# COMPACT_ATOMS: atom_id res chain seq x y z
N ASP A 1 22.13 2.53 -7.02
CA ASP A 1 22.58 3.90 -6.70
C ASP A 1 21.47 4.80 -6.09
N GLU A 2 20.20 4.37 -6.07
CA GLU A 2 19.11 5.12 -5.41
C GLU A 2 19.16 5.09 -3.87
N GLU A 3 20.05 4.32 -3.28
CA GLU A 3 20.14 4.12 -1.82
C GLU A 3 21.15 5.05 -1.14
N LYS A 4 21.89 5.87 -1.89
CA LYS A 4 23.01 6.66 -1.35
C LYS A 4 22.66 8.05 -0.83
N GLU A 5 21.47 8.58 -1.11
CA GLU A 5 21.05 9.90 -0.64
C GLU A 5 19.66 9.86 -0.01
N ALA A 6 19.53 9.15 1.10
CA ALA A 6 18.34 9.28 1.93
C ALA A 6 18.46 10.58 2.75
N TYR A 7 17.65 11.56 2.41
CA TYR A 7 17.50 12.75 3.25
C TYR A 7 16.93 12.33 4.61
N PRO A 8 17.42 12.92 5.71
CA PRO A 8 16.85 12.70 7.01
C PRO A 8 15.36 13.05 7.05
N VAL A 9 14.57 12.24 7.74
CA VAL A 9 13.14 12.44 7.90
C VAL A 9 12.86 13.08 9.25
N LEU A 10 12.31 14.29 9.25
CA LEU A 10 11.93 15.01 10.46
C LEU A 10 10.78 14.33 11.19
N SER A 11 10.87 14.32 12.53
CA SER A 11 9.75 13.96 13.39
C SER A 11 8.59 14.96 13.24
N PRO A 12 7.33 14.58 13.57
CA PRO A 12 6.18 15.46 13.43
C PRO A 12 6.30 16.79 14.21
N ASP A 13 7.04 16.79 15.32
CA ASP A 13 7.31 18.00 16.12
C ASP A 13 8.54 18.78 15.66
N GLY A 14 9.25 18.31 14.62
CA GLY A 14 10.44 18.94 14.04
C GLY A 14 11.69 18.91 14.91
N LYS A 15 11.71 18.15 16.02
CA LYS A 15 12.85 18.17 16.96
C LYS A 15 13.90 17.10 16.69
N MET A 16 13.49 16.01 16.04
CA MET A 16 14.37 14.87 15.74
C MET A 16 14.38 14.60 14.24
N GLU A 17 15.48 14.03 13.77
CA GLU A 17 15.64 13.50 12.42
C GLU A 17 15.98 12.02 12.49
N ALA A 18 15.46 11.23 11.55
CA ALA A 18 15.79 9.82 11.39
C ALA A 18 16.37 9.55 10.01
N TYR A 19 17.39 8.74 9.93
CA TYR A 19 18.08 8.37 8.69
C TYR A 19 18.75 7.00 8.81
N ILE A 20 19.30 6.51 7.70
CA ILE A 20 20.05 5.25 7.66
C ILE A 20 21.55 5.55 7.61
N GLU A 21 22.29 4.95 8.54
CA GLU A 21 23.76 4.98 8.56
C GLU A 21 24.30 3.57 8.78
N GLY A 22 25.20 3.11 7.93
CA GLY A 22 25.79 1.77 8.05
C GLY A 22 24.74 0.65 8.10
N TYR A 23 23.69 0.74 7.26
CA TYR A 23 22.55 -0.19 7.18
C TYR A 23 21.56 -0.16 8.35
N ASN A 24 21.72 0.77 9.29
CA ASN A 24 20.94 0.84 10.53
C ASN A 24 20.21 2.17 10.67
N VAL A 25 19.14 2.15 11.46
CA VAL A 25 18.35 3.34 11.79
C VAL A 25 19.04 4.16 12.87
N VAL A 26 19.24 5.43 12.57
CA VAL A 26 19.83 6.41 13.46
C VAL A 26 18.87 7.58 13.64
N VAL A 27 18.79 8.12 14.83
CA VAL A 27 18.09 9.38 15.12
C VAL A 27 19.04 10.37 15.72
N HIS A 28 18.78 11.64 15.46
CA HIS A 28 19.58 12.72 16.02
C HIS A 28 18.71 13.97 16.23
N GLU A 29 19.17 14.91 17.02
CA GLU A 29 18.45 16.16 17.29
C GLU A 29 18.54 17.08 16.08
N ALA A 30 17.38 17.51 15.58
CA ALA A 30 17.31 18.35 14.37
C ALA A 30 18.07 19.67 14.53
N GLY A 31 18.80 20.04 13.46
CA GLY A 31 19.59 21.27 13.44
C GLY A 31 20.94 21.21 14.15
N LYS A 32 21.30 20.07 14.76
CA LYS A 32 22.65 19.85 15.30
C LYS A 32 23.58 19.16 14.28
N PRO A 33 24.90 19.25 14.44
CA PRO A 33 25.83 18.50 13.60
C PRO A 33 25.61 16.98 13.73
N TYR A 34 25.67 16.25 12.61
CA TYR A 34 25.50 14.77 12.59
C TYR A 34 26.57 13.99 13.37
N THR A 35 27.65 14.65 13.78
CA THR A 35 28.68 14.08 14.65
C THR A 35 28.32 14.13 16.11
N GLU A 36 27.31 14.91 16.47
CA GLU A 36 26.91 15.14 17.86
C GLU A 36 25.48 14.63 18.10
N ALA A 37 25.20 14.20 19.33
CA ALA A 37 23.86 13.86 19.82
C ALA A 37 23.09 12.82 18.95
N LYS A 38 23.80 11.96 18.20
CA LYS A 38 23.20 10.86 17.46
C LYS A 38 22.99 9.63 18.34
N ARG A 39 21.91 8.92 18.11
CA ARG A 39 21.61 7.64 18.75
C ARG A 39 21.27 6.59 17.71
N ILE A 40 22.00 5.48 17.74
CA ILE A 40 21.79 4.33 16.88
C ILE A 40 20.64 3.51 17.49
N LEU A 41 19.53 3.35 16.78
CA LEU A 41 18.36 2.61 17.22
C LEU A 41 18.45 1.12 16.90
N THR A 42 19.17 0.74 15.83
CA THR A 42 19.34 -0.66 15.42
C THR A 42 20.80 -0.98 15.15
N GLN A 43 21.21 -2.24 15.32
CA GLN A 43 22.60 -2.67 15.12
C GLN A 43 22.70 -3.98 14.33
N ASP A 44 21.61 -4.43 13.76
CA ASP A 44 21.48 -5.73 13.08
C ASP A 44 21.29 -5.60 11.55
N GLY A 45 21.48 -4.38 11.02
CA GLY A 45 21.52 -4.13 9.59
C GLY A 45 22.86 -4.59 8.98
N THR A 46 22.80 -5.25 7.84
CA THR A 46 23.97 -5.74 7.08
C THR A 46 23.75 -5.52 5.58
N ILE A 47 24.79 -5.64 4.75
CA ILE A 47 24.67 -5.56 3.30
C ILE A 47 23.66 -6.54 2.69
N GLY A 48 23.45 -7.69 3.33
CA GLY A 48 22.49 -8.72 2.89
C GLY A 48 21.10 -8.59 3.48
N CYS A 49 20.92 -7.72 4.48
CA CYS A 49 19.64 -7.44 5.12
C CYS A 49 19.73 -6.10 5.83
N TYR A 50 19.24 -5.05 5.22
CA TYR A 50 19.43 -3.67 5.69
C TYR A 50 18.12 -2.93 5.86
N TYR A 51 18.13 -1.91 6.70
CA TYR A 51 17.00 -1.01 6.86
C TYR A 51 16.89 -0.07 5.66
N SER A 52 15.69 -0.02 5.07
CA SER A 52 15.44 0.83 3.91
C SER A 52 15.35 2.30 4.31
N ASN A 53 15.60 3.19 3.36
CA ASN A 53 15.48 4.63 3.56
C ASN A 53 14.02 5.15 3.62
N ARG A 54 13.03 4.28 3.49
CA ARG A 54 11.60 4.62 3.61
C ARG A 54 11.19 4.65 5.08
N ILE A 55 11.71 5.62 5.81
CA ILE A 55 11.41 5.84 7.23
C ILE A 55 10.11 6.63 7.35
N GLN A 56 9.24 6.21 8.27
CA GLN A 56 8.01 6.93 8.61
C GLN A 56 7.87 7.08 10.11
N TRP A 57 7.78 8.32 10.58
CA TRP A 57 7.44 8.60 11.96
C TRP A 57 5.95 8.36 12.21
N SER A 58 5.62 7.83 13.40
CA SER A 58 4.23 7.84 13.87
C SER A 58 3.73 9.27 14.04
N PRO A 59 2.44 9.57 13.86
CA PRO A 59 1.88 10.91 14.06
C PRO A 59 2.20 11.54 15.42
N ASP A 60 2.33 10.72 16.48
CA ASP A 60 2.70 11.18 17.82
C ASP A 60 4.21 11.29 18.06
N GLY A 61 5.04 10.94 17.06
CA GLY A 61 6.49 11.02 17.11
C GLY A 61 7.19 10.00 18.02
N LYS A 62 6.46 9.00 18.56
CA LYS A 62 7.03 8.03 19.50
C LYS A 62 7.65 6.81 18.83
N HIS A 63 7.19 6.48 17.62
CA HIS A 63 7.64 5.30 16.90
C HIS A 63 8.14 5.66 15.50
N ILE A 64 9.03 4.82 14.99
CA ILE A 64 9.48 4.81 13.61
C ILE A 64 9.06 3.48 12.98
N PHE A 65 8.38 3.56 11.84
CA PHE A 65 8.17 2.43 10.95
C PHE A 65 9.23 2.42 9.86
N VAL A 66 9.79 1.26 9.60
CA VAL A 66 10.78 1.03 8.54
C VAL A 66 10.72 -0.43 8.09
N CYS A 67 11.19 -0.76 6.89
CA CYS A 67 11.34 -2.14 6.45
C CYS A 67 12.83 -2.54 6.43
N LYS A 68 13.12 -3.75 6.92
CA LYS A 68 14.34 -4.45 6.53
C LYS A 68 14.17 -4.98 5.12
N ARG A 69 15.13 -4.75 4.26
CA ARG A 69 15.16 -5.25 2.89
C ARG A 69 16.22 -6.33 2.73
N VAL A 70 15.80 -7.47 2.20
CA VAL A 70 16.73 -8.49 1.70
C VAL A 70 16.82 -8.30 0.19
N PRO A 71 17.95 -7.78 -0.31
CA PRO A 71 18.14 -7.52 -1.73
C PRO A 71 18.33 -8.82 -2.51
N VAL A 72 18.15 -8.75 -3.82
CA VAL A 72 18.45 -9.82 -4.74
C VAL A 72 19.35 -9.31 -5.86
N GLU A 73 20.05 -10.22 -6.52
CA GLU A 73 20.84 -9.87 -7.69
C GLU A 73 19.92 -9.36 -8.81
N LYS A 74 20.22 -8.18 -9.34
CA LYS A 74 19.47 -7.59 -10.45
C LYS A 74 19.61 -8.44 -11.69
N ARG A 75 18.51 -8.77 -12.31
CA ARG A 75 18.42 -9.47 -13.59
C ARG A 75 18.08 -8.50 -14.70
N TYR A 76 18.57 -8.75 -15.89
CA TYR A 76 18.43 -7.84 -17.03
C TYR A 76 17.96 -8.58 -18.27
N ALA A 77 17.08 -7.94 -19.02
CA ALA A 77 16.82 -8.24 -20.41
C ALA A 77 17.68 -7.33 -21.30
N TYR A 78 18.22 -7.92 -22.37
CA TYR A 78 19.01 -7.20 -23.35
C TYR A 78 18.30 -7.28 -24.71
N TYR A 79 18.23 -6.15 -25.40
CA TYR A 79 17.71 -6.09 -26.76
C TYR A 79 18.51 -5.07 -27.58
N VAL A 80 18.53 -5.27 -28.91
CA VAL A 80 19.27 -4.42 -29.83
C VAL A 80 18.28 -3.61 -30.64
N GLU A 81 18.42 -2.29 -30.61
CA GLU A 81 17.80 -1.37 -31.55
C GLU A 81 18.67 -1.32 -32.79
N SER A 82 18.28 -2.03 -33.83
CA SER A 82 19.11 -2.23 -35.03
C SER A 82 19.19 -1.00 -35.92
N SER A 83 18.23 -0.07 -35.85
CA SER A 83 18.17 1.14 -36.67
C SER A 83 17.69 2.33 -35.83
N PRO A 84 18.53 2.86 -34.93
CA PRO A 84 18.21 4.06 -34.17
C PRO A 84 18.08 5.26 -35.10
N ALA A 85 17.25 6.24 -34.73
CA ALA A 85 16.97 7.40 -35.57
C ALA A 85 18.11 8.43 -35.63
N ASP A 86 19.03 8.40 -34.64
CA ASP A 86 20.05 9.41 -34.40
C ASP A 86 21.48 8.94 -34.76
N GLN A 87 21.66 7.66 -35.07
CA GLN A 87 22.97 7.10 -35.43
C GLN A 87 22.87 5.92 -36.40
N LEU A 88 23.96 5.60 -37.08
CA LEU A 88 24.04 4.46 -38.01
C LEU A 88 24.28 3.13 -37.30
N GLN A 89 24.94 3.15 -36.16
CA GLN A 89 25.27 1.92 -35.44
C GLN A 89 24.13 1.49 -34.53
N PRO A 90 23.89 0.17 -34.40
CA PRO A 90 22.92 -0.36 -33.47
C PRO A 90 23.19 0.03 -32.03
N ILE A 91 22.14 0.19 -31.22
CA ILE A 91 22.22 0.49 -29.79
C ILE A 91 21.82 -0.77 -29.01
N LEU A 92 22.70 -1.18 -28.07
CA LEU A 92 22.36 -2.23 -27.10
C LEU A 92 21.65 -1.61 -25.90
N HIS A 93 20.42 -2.03 -25.67
CA HIS A 93 19.64 -1.65 -24.51
C HIS A 93 19.73 -2.73 -23.43
N LYS A 94 19.76 -2.28 -22.17
CA LYS A 94 19.76 -3.10 -20.96
C LYS A 94 18.63 -2.61 -20.06
N GLN A 95 17.63 -3.46 -19.85
CA GLN A 95 16.49 -3.16 -18.98
C GLN A 95 16.49 -4.12 -17.79
N GLU A 96 16.33 -3.59 -16.57
CA GLU A 96 16.12 -4.43 -15.39
C GLU A 96 14.80 -5.19 -15.53
N TYR A 97 14.87 -6.51 -15.48
CA TYR A 97 13.74 -7.38 -15.70
C TYR A 97 13.92 -8.71 -14.99
N ALA A 98 13.13 -8.94 -13.94
CA ALA A 98 13.03 -10.23 -13.30
C ALA A 98 11.99 -11.10 -14.01
N LYS A 99 12.40 -12.30 -14.45
CA LYS A 99 11.52 -13.28 -15.11
C LYS A 99 10.68 -14.03 -14.06
N PRO A 100 9.55 -14.64 -14.48
CA PRO A 100 8.85 -15.60 -13.64
C PRO A 100 9.81 -16.68 -13.13
N GLY A 101 9.85 -16.88 -11.81
CA GLY A 101 10.79 -17.80 -11.16
C GLY A 101 12.05 -17.15 -10.57
N ASP A 102 12.46 -15.97 -11.02
CA ASP A 102 13.57 -15.24 -10.40
C ASP A 102 13.20 -14.78 -8.98
N ALA A 103 14.20 -14.71 -8.10
CA ALA A 103 14.00 -14.17 -6.76
C ALA A 103 13.60 -12.69 -6.82
N LEU A 104 12.71 -12.27 -5.92
CA LEU A 104 12.32 -10.88 -5.72
C LEU A 104 12.81 -10.37 -4.37
N PRO A 105 13.15 -9.07 -4.24
CA PRO A 105 13.50 -8.50 -2.95
C PRO A 105 12.38 -8.73 -1.93
N GLN A 106 12.77 -8.98 -0.68
CA GLN A 106 11.81 -9.17 0.40
C GLN A 106 11.88 -8.00 1.37
N HIS A 107 10.73 -7.58 1.87
CA HIS A 107 10.59 -6.48 2.80
C HIS A 107 9.98 -6.98 4.12
N TYR A 108 10.62 -6.71 5.24
CA TYR A 108 10.17 -7.12 6.56
C TYR A 108 9.90 -5.89 7.43
N PRO A 109 8.62 -5.59 7.71
CA PRO A 109 8.24 -4.44 8.53
C PRO A 109 8.79 -4.51 9.94
N VAL A 110 9.27 -3.38 10.42
CA VAL A 110 9.79 -3.18 11.77
C VAL A 110 9.24 -1.87 12.32
N ILE A 111 8.74 -1.88 13.55
CA ILE A 111 8.41 -0.68 14.31
C ILE A 111 9.41 -0.54 15.45
N ILE A 112 9.93 0.66 15.65
CA ILE A 112 10.95 0.97 16.64
C ILE A 112 10.39 2.03 17.60
N ASP A 113 10.33 1.73 18.89
CA ASP A 113 10.09 2.74 19.91
C ASP A 113 11.31 3.66 20.02
N VAL A 114 11.10 4.94 19.75
CA VAL A 114 12.21 5.91 19.66
C VAL A 114 12.86 6.16 21.01
N ALA A 115 12.12 6.10 22.12
CA ALA A 115 12.66 6.35 23.45
C ALA A 115 13.56 5.21 23.93
N THR A 116 13.14 3.97 23.70
CA THR A 116 13.80 2.77 24.25
C THR A 116 14.67 2.04 23.24
N GLY A 117 14.45 2.22 21.94
CA GLY A 117 15.06 1.42 20.86
C GLY A 117 14.46 0.01 20.74
N LYS A 118 13.39 -0.30 21.49
CA LYS A 118 12.72 -1.60 21.39
C LYS A 118 12.09 -1.77 20.01
N LYS A 119 12.31 -2.94 19.41
CA LYS A 119 11.76 -3.29 18.10
C LYS A 119 10.57 -4.23 18.22
N GLY A 120 9.53 -3.99 17.41
CA GLY A 120 8.50 -4.95 17.04
C GLY A 120 8.70 -5.36 15.59
N GLU A 121 8.91 -6.65 15.33
CA GLU A 121 9.13 -7.18 13.99
C GLU A 121 7.91 -7.98 13.52
N ALA A 122 7.54 -7.83 12.26
CA ALA A 122 6.48 -8.63 11.65
C ALA A 122 6.87 -10.10 11.57
N ASP A 123 5.91 -11.01 11.77
CA ASP A 123 6.12 -12.42 11.52
C ASP A 123 6.28 -12.66 10.01
N LYS A 124 7.46 -13.11 9.62
CA LYS A 124 7.84 -13.37 8.23
C LYS A 124 6.94 -14.40 7.54
N HIS A 125 6.40 -15.36 8.31
CA HIS A 125 5.52 -16.41 7.78
C HIS A 125 4.16 -15.87 7.32
N GLN A 126 3.72 -14.74 7.85
CA GLN A 126 2.46 -14.10 7.43
C GLN A 126 2.58 -13.34 6.10
N ILE A 127 3.79 -13.06 5.64
CA ILE A 127 4.09 -12.29 4.43
C ILE A 127 5.11 -12.98 3.54
N GLU A 128 5.07 -14.32 3.47
CA GLU A 128 5.95 -15.13 2.62
C GLU A 128 5.64 -14.94 1.13
N ASN A 129 6.63 -15.23 0.29
CA ASN A 129 6.49 -15.16 -1.17
C ASN A 129 5.96 -13.82 -1.66
N GLN A 130 6.52 -12.72 -1.18
CA GLN A 130 6.13 -11.38 -1.58
C GLN A 130 6.35 -11.17 -3.08
N TYR A 131 5.31 -10.74 -3.78
CA TYR A 131 5.45 -9.99 -5.01
C TYR A 131 5.67 -8.51 -4.69
N GLU A 132 4.81 -7.97 -3.83
CA GLU A 132 4.89 -6.59 -3.33
C GLU A 132 4.44 -6.50 -1.87
N LEU A 133 5.04 -5.58 -1.14
CA LEU A 133 4.58 -5.11 0.17
C LEU A 133 4.66 -3.59 0.13
N GLU A 134 3.51 -2.92 0.03
CA GLU A 134 3.41 -1.50 -0.29
C GLU A 134 2.35 -0.77 0.53
N TRP A 135 2.15 0.52 0.22
CA TRP A 135 1.09 1.36 0.78
C TRP A 135 1.10 1.43 2.31
N MET A 136 2.32 1.52 2.88
CA MET A 136 2.48 1.65 4.32
C MET A 136 1.99 3.00 4.79
N GLN A 137 1.04 3.00 5.72
CA GLN A 137 0.45 4.22 6.27
C GLN A 137 0.14 4.06 7.76
N TRP A 138 0.60 5.01 8.57
CA TRP A 138 0.21 5.10 9.97
C TRP A 138 -1.29 5.39 10.11
N THR A 139 -1.92 4.76 11.09
CA THR A 139 -3.25 5.18 11.54
C THR A 139 -3.12 6.54 12.27
N PRO A 140 -4.16 7.43 12.16
CA PRO A 140 -4.09 8.75 12.79
C PRO A 140 -3.86 8.73 14.31
N ASP A 141 -4.24 7.63 14.98
CA ASP A 141 -4.06 7.43 16.43
C ASP A 141 -2.69 6.82 16.78
N SER A 142 -1.80 6.64 15.82
CA SER A 142 -0.45 6.09 15.98
C SER A 142 -0.38 4.64 16.52
N LYS A 143 -1.49 3.89 16.48
CA LYS A 143 -1.53 2.54 17.05
C LYS A 143 -1.14 1.43 16.09
N GLU A 144 -1.32 1.66 14.80
CA GLU A 144 -1.04 0.66 13.78
C GLU A 144 -0.44 1.30 12.52
N VAL A 145 0.29 0.50 11.76
CA VAL A 145 0.65 0.78 10.37
C VAL A 145 -0.11 -0.17 9.47
N THR A 146 -0.90 0.36 8.55
CA THR A 146 -1.54 -0.45 7.52
C THR A 146 -0.62 -0.61 6.31
N MET A 147 -0.69 -1.76 5.66
CA MET A 147 0.09 -2.07 4.46
C MET A 147 -0.62 -3.08 3.58
N GLU A 148 -0.31 -3.09 2.30
CA GLU A 148 -0.83 -4.04 1.34
C GLU A 148 0.20 -5.10 0.99
N TYR A 149 -0.18 -6.35 1.13
CA TYR A 149 0.60 -7.52 0.80
C TYR A 149 0.01 -8.23 -0.42
N ASN A 150 0.82 -8.35 -1.47
CA ASN A 150 0.51 -9.09 -2.68
C ASN A 150 1.42 -10.32 -2.74
N GLN A 151 0.84 -11.50 -2.65
CA GLN A 151 1.59 -12.74 -2.75
C GLN A 151 1.97 -13.01 -4.20
N ARG A 152 3.17 -13.50 -4.43
CA ARG A 152 3.62 -13.96 -5.74
C ARG A 152 2.70 -15.06 -6.27
N GLY A 153 2.27 -14.94 -7.52
CA GLY A 153 1.23 -15.78 -8.12
C GLY A 153 -0.16 -15.16 -8.01
N HIS A 154 -0.31 -14.09 -7.21
CA HIS A 154 -1.51 -13.24 -7.13
C HIS A 154 -2.80 -13.98 -6.76
N HIS A 155 -2.69 -15.11 -6.03
CA HIS A 155 -3.85 -15.81 -5.49
C HIS A 155 -4.33 -15.24 -4.16
N LEU A 156 -3.47 -14.46 -3.49
CA LEU A 156 -3.72 -13.83 -2.21
C LEU A 156 -3.28 -12.37 -2.26
N TYR A 157 -4.18 -11.49 -1.87
CA TYR A 157 -3.93 -10.08 -1.65
C TYR A 157 -4.56 -9.66 -0.32
N GLN A 158 -3.82 -8.95 0.52
CA GLN A 158 -4.28 -8.58 1.85
C GLN A 158 -3.97 -7.12 2.18
N MET A 159 -4.92 -6.46 2.86
CA MET A 159 -4.64 -5.31 3.70
C MET A 159 -4.30 -5.82 5.09
N LEU A 160 -3.10 -5.54 5.54
CA LEU A 160 -2.59 -5.90 6.87
C LEU A 160 -2.52 -4.66 7.77
N ALA A 161 -2.59 -4.85 9.07
CA ALA A 161 -2.30 -3.83 10.08
C ALA A 161 -1.28 -4.37 11.07
N MET A 162 -0.20 -3.62 11.30
CA MET A 162 0.88 -3.93 12.23
C MET A 162 0.72 -3.10 13.49
N ASN A 163 0.61 -3.75 14.64
CA ASN A 163 0.49 -3.08 15.92
C ASN A 163 1.80 -2.37 16.32
N ALA A 164 1.71 -1.09 16.68
CA ALA A 164 2.87 -0.25 16.97
C ALA A 164 3.70 -0.72 18.18
N GLU A 165 3.08 -1.32 19.18
CA GLU A 165 3.73 -1.75 20.43
C GLU A 165 4.39 -3.12 20.30
N THR A 166 3.74 -4.04 19.56
CA THR A 166 4.11 -5.45 19.53
C THR A 166 4.73 -5.93 18.23
N GLY A 167 4.54 -5.19 17.13
CA GLY A 167 4.93 -5.62 15.79
C GLY A 167 4.03 -6.72 15.20
N LYS A 168 2.98 -7.15 15.90
CA LYS A 168 2.10 -8.21 15.41
C LYS A 168 1.25 -7.73 14.23
N LEU A 169 1.19 -8.55 13.21
CA LEU A 169 0.31 -8.35 12.05
C LEU A 169 -1.07 -8.95 12.29
N ARG A 170 -2.10 -8.27 11.78
CA ARG A 170 -3.44 -8.79 11.63
C ARG A 170 -3.97 -8.49 10.23
N THR A 171 -4.80 -9.35 9.70
CA THR A 171 -5.46 -9.14 8.40
C THR A 171 -6.70 -8.27 8.59
N VAL A 172 -6.78 -7.15 7.86
CA VAL A 172 -7.94 -6.25 7.82
C VAL A 172 -8.89 -6.68 6.69
N VAL A 173 -8.34 -6.89 5.49
CA VAL A 173 -9.05 -7.38 4.31
C VAL A 173 -8.25 -8.48 3.67
N GLU A 174 -8.94 -9.53 3.20
CA GLU A 174 -8.35 -10.58 2.39
C GLU A 174 -9.12 -10.72 1.08
N GLU A 175 -8.39 -10.72 -0.03
CA GLU A 175 -8.87 -11.16 -1.34
C GLU A 175 -8.14 -12.45 -1.71
N ARG A 176 -8.91 -13.48 -2.02
CA ARG A 176 -8.36 -14.78 -2.42
C ARG A 176 -9.11 -15.28 -3.65
N ALA A 177 -8.35 -15.74 -4.64
CA ALA A 177 -8.89 -16.32 -5.87
C ALA A 177 -8.15 -17.60 -6.22
N ASN A 178 -8.88 -18.57 -6.79
CA ASN A 178 -8.26 -19.79 -7.31
C ASN A 178 -7.47 -19.54 -8.61
N THR A 179 -7.72 -18.42 -9.26
CA THR A 179 -7.08 -18.01 -10.51
C THR A 179 -6.13 -16.83 -10.29
N PHE A 180 -6.67 -15.63 -10.12
CA PHE A 180 -5.91 -14.40 -10.07
C PHE A 180 -6.71 -13.29 -9.38
N VAL A 181 -6.13 -12.61 -8.41
CA VAL A 181 -6.67 -11.37 -7.85
C VAL A 181 -6.22 -10.21 -8.73
N ASN A 182 -7.14 -9.50 -9.35
CA ASN A 182 -6.83 -8.37 -10.22
C ASN A 182 -6.44 -7.15 -9.39
N TYR A 183 -5.24 -7.19 -8.81
CA TYR A 183 -4.73 -6.14 -7.93
C TYR A 183 -4.56 -4.78 -8.61
N GLY A 184 -4.38 -4.73 -9.93
CA GLY A 184 -4.32 -3.49 -10.69
C GLY A 184 -5.62 -2.70 -10.76
N ARG A 185 -6.73 -3.29 -10.31
CA ARG A 185 -8.05 -2.65 -10.22
C ARG A 185 -8.55 -2.47 -8.80
N LEU A 186 -7.80 -2.92 -7.82
CA LEU A 186 -8.12 -2.67 -6.41
C LEU A 186 -8.05 -1.17 -6.14
N TRP A 187 -9.09 -0.68 -5.48
CA TRP A 187 -9.16 0.69 -5.01
C TRP A 187 -9.61 0.69 -3.56
N ARG A 188 -9.06 1.61 -2.78
CA ARG A 188 -9.38 1.75 -1.36
C ARG A 188 -9.26 3.19 -0.92
N GLN A 189 -10.04 3.51 0.10
CA GLN A 189 -9.94 4.78 0.82
C GLN A 189 -10.37 4.59 2.26
N PHE A 190 -9.51 5.01 3.19
CA PHE A 190 -9.89 5.12 4.58
C PHE A 190 -10.80 6.34 4.77
N ILE A 191 -11.82 6.15 5.59
CA ILE A 191 -12.80 7.18 6.00
C ILE A 191 -13.00 7.13 7.52
N LYS A 192 -13.68 8.13 8.07
CA LYS A 192 -13.95 8.23 9.51
C LYS A 192 -12.69 8.13 10.37
N ASP A 193 -11.68 8.93 10.02
CA ASP A 193 -10.36 8.94 10.70
C ASP A 193 -9.70 7.56 10.75
N GLY A 194 -9.78 6.82 9.64
CA GLY A 194 -9.17 5.49 9.52
C GLY A 194 -9.94 4.33 10.16
N LYS A 195 -11.13 4.60 10.75
CA LYS A 195 -11.95 3.56 11.41
C LYS A 195 -12.71 2.68 10.43
N GLN A 196 -12.97 3.20 9.24
CA GLN A 196 -13.65 2.47 8.17
C GLN A 196 -12.82 2.51 6.89
N LEU A 197 -12.98 1.50 6.06
CA LEU A 197 -12.30 1.35 4.79
C LEU A 197 -13.31 1.07 3.70
N LEU A 198 -13.33 1.91 2.68
CA LEU A 198 -13.96 1.62 1.40
C LEU A 198 -12.98 0.76 0.59
N TRP A 199 -13.47 -0.37 0.10
CA TRP A 199 -12.66 -1.37 -0.59
C TRP A 199 -13.37 -1.87 -1.85
N MET A 200 -12.66 -1.89 -2.97
CA MET A 200 -13.15 -2.43 -4.23
C MET A 200 -12.74 -3.90 -4.36
N SER A 201 -13.68 -4.77 -4.73
CA SER A 201 -13.46 -6.22 -4.78
C SER A 201 -14.28 -6.89 -5.88
N GLU A 202 -13.68 -7.90 -6.51
CA GLU A 202 -14.32 -8.78 -7.49
C GLU A 202 -14.85 -10.11 -6.88
N ARG A 203 -15.00 -10.18 -5.55
CA ARG A 203 -15.34 -11.42 -4.81
C ARG A 203 -16.69 -12.04 -5.14
N ASP A 204 -17.59 -11.29 -5.76
CA ASP A 204 -18.90 -11.77 -6.22
C ASP A 204 -19.01 -11.85 -7.76
N ASN A 205 -17.87 -11.99 -8.43
CA ASN A 205 -17.65 -12.04 -9.89
C ASN A 205 -17.81 -10.69 -10.62
N TRP A 206 -18.15 -9.62 -9.90
CA TRP A 206 -18.24 -8.26 -10.42
C TRP A 206 -17.45 -7.32 -9.52
N ASN A 207 -16.88 -6.28 -10.09
CA ASN A 207 -16.13 -5.29 -9.32
C ASN A 207 -17.10 -4.36 -8.59
N HIS A 208 -17.15 -4.49 -7.27
CA HIS A 208 -18.06 -3.73 -6.41
C HIS A 208 -17.37 -3.13 -5.21
N LEU A 209 -18.05 -2.14 -4.58
CA LEU A 209 -17.60 -1.47 -3.37
C LEU A 209 -18.15 -2.16 -2.12
N TYR A 210 -17.24 -2.31 -1.14
CA TYR A 210 -17.52 -2.83 0.18
C TYR A 210 -17.07 -1.83 1.25
N LEU A 211 -17.80 -1.76 2.35
CA LEU A 211 -17.41 -1.00 3.52
C LEU A 211 -16.96 -1.95 4.62
N TYR A 212 -15.78 -1.69 5.16
CA TYR A 212 -15.18 -2.45 6.25
C TYR A 212 -15.09 -1.66 7.55
N ASP A 213 -15.26 -2.35 8.67
CA ASP A 213 -14.77 -1.92 9.99
C ASP A 213 -13.30 -2.35 10.10
N VAL A 214 -12.39 -1.37 10.13
CA VAL A 214 -10.95 -1.64 10.13
C VAL A 214 -10.51 -2.34 11.42
N GLN A 215 -11.03 -1.91 12.56
CA GLN A 215 -10.65 -2.48 13.86
C GLN A 215 -11.14 -3.92 14.02
N LYS A 216 -12.37 -4.21 13.59
CA LYS A 216 -12.95 -5.54 13.67
C LYS A 216 -12.57 -6.47 12.53
N SER A 217 -11.89 -5.94 11.49
CA SER A 217 -11.54 -6.68 10.26
C SER A 217 -12.77 -7.36 9.61
N LYS A 218 -13.89 -6.66 9.55
CA LYS A 218 -15.16 -7.21 9.07
C LYS A 218 -15.83 -6.30 8.07
N VAL A 219 -16.45 -6.91 7.06
CA VAL A 219 -17.37 -6.20 6.16
C VAL A 219 -18.57 -5.71 6.97
N ILE A 220 -18.81 -4.39 6.94
CA ILE A 220 -20.04 -3.77 7.44
C ILE A 220 -21.15 -4.01 6.45
N ARG A 221 -20.86 -3.79 5.14
CA ARG A 221 -21.82 -4.02 4.04
C ARG A 221 -21.15 -4.02 2.68
N GLN A 222 -21.83 -4.60 1.71
CA GLN A 222 -21.61 -4.34 0.29
C GLN A 222 -22.39 -3.08 -0.11
N ILE A 223 -21.72 -2.10 -0.70
CA ILE A 223 -22.33 -0.80 -1.07
C ILE A 223 -22.98 -0.89 -2.44
N THR A 224 -22.27 -1.42 -3.45
CA THR A 224 -22.77 -1.62 -4.81
C THR A 224 -22.97 -3.11 -5.08
N LYS A 225 -23.99 -3.48 -5.87
CA LYS A 225 -24.31 -4.88 -6.17
C LYS A 225 -25.06 -4.99 -7.50
N GLY A 226 -24.84 -6.06 -8.22
CA GLY A 226 -25.55 -6.38 -9.47
C GLY A 226 -24.64 -6.99 -10.53
N ASP A 227 -25.20 -7.37 -11.66
CA ASP A 227 -24.49 -7.96 -12.79
C ASP A 227 -23.87 -6.83 -13.66
N TRP A 228 -23.03 -6.01 -13.05
CA TRP A 228 -22.41 -4.85 -13.67
C TRP A 228 -21.12 -4.46 -12.92
N PHE A 229 -20.35 -3.56 -13.48
CA PHE A 229 -18.97 -3.33 -13.09
C PHE A 229 -18.71 -1.88 -12.68
N VAL A 230 -18.19 -1.64 -11.47
CA VAL A 230 -17.65 -0.34 -11.06
C VAL A 230 -16.31 -0.13 -11.78
N ARG A 231 -16.21 0.94 -12.58
CA ARG A 231 -15.00 1.29 -13.34
C ARG A 231 -13.99 2.10 -12.54
N GLY A 232 -14.46 2.98 -11.69
CA GLY A 232 -13.60 3.81 -10.86
C GLY A 232 -14.39 4.74 -9.96
N ILE A 233 -13.73 5.21 -8.90
CA ILE A 233 -14.27 6.18 -7.96
C ILE A 233 -13.82 7.56 -8.37
N GLN A 234 -14.75 8.48 -8.48
CA GLN A 234 -14.50 9.87 -8.84
C GLN A 234 -14.29 10.72 -7.58
N ARG A 235 -15.13 10.51 -6.56
CA ARG A 235 -15.12 11.29 -5.32
C ARG A 235 -15.84 10.52 -4.21
N VAL A 236 -15.31 10.66 -3.00
CA VAL A 236 -15.99 10.30 -1.75
C VAL A 236 -16.27 11.60 -0.98
N ASP A 237 -17.52 11.84 -0.64
CA ASP A 237 -17.97 12.96 0.16
C ASP A 237 -18.41 12.44 1.53
N GLU A 238 -17.48 12.48 2.50
CA GLU A 238 -17.77 11.96 3.84
C GLU A 238 -18.80 12.78 4.62
N GLU A 239 -18.87 14.09 4.37
CA GLU A 239 -19.83 14.97 5.03
C GLU A 239 -21.26 14.66 4.61
N LYS A 240 -21.46 14.42 3.30
CA LYS A 240 -22.77 14.02 2.75
C LYS A 240 -23.01 12.52 2.86
N GLY A 241 -21.97 11.73 3.12
CA GLY A 241 -22.04 10.27 3.11
C GLY A 241 -22.30 9.70 1.72
N GLU A 242 -21.74 10.31 0.67
CA GLU A 242 -21.97 9.96 -0.73
C GLU A 242 -20.68 9.53 -1.45
N ILE A 243 -20.83 8.59 -2.38
CA ILE A 243 -19.77 8.16 -3.30
C ILE A 243 -20.23 8.44 -4.73
N TYR A 244 -19.37 9.10 -5.50
CA TYR A 244 -19.54 9.35 -6.93
C TYR A 244 -18.59 8.41 -7.67
N PHE A 245 -19.12 7.62 -8.60
CA PHE A 245 -18.37 6.59 -9.29
C PHE A 245 -18.82 6.44 -10.73
N SER A 246 -17.97 5.84 -11.55
CA SER A 246 -18.30 5.41 -12.91
C SER A 246 -18.54 3.90 -12.95
N ALA A 247 -19.47 3.47 -13.78
CA ALA A 247 -19.81 2.07 -13.95
C ALA A 247 -20.23 1.77 -15.40
N SER A 248 -20.16 0.51 -15.77
CA SER A 248 -20.63 0.00 -17.07
C SER A 248 -21.48 -1.24 -16.89
N GLY A 249 -22.42 -1.48 -17.83
CA GLY A 249 -23.33 -2.62 -17.82
C GLY A 249 -24.53 -2.48 -16.87
N VAL A 250 -24.73 -1.30 -16.24
CA VAL A 250 -25.87 -1.05 -15.33
C VAL A 250 -27.18 -1.06 -16.09
N ASN A 251 -27.23 -0.47 -17.28
CA ASN A 251 -28.39 -0.38 -18.14
C ASN A 251 -28.44 -1.58 -19.09
N ARG A 252 -29.39 -2.47 -18.90
CA ARG A 252 -29.47 -3.74 -19.67
C ARG A 252 -29.80 -3.55 -21.17
N ASN A 253 -30.34 -2.39 -21.55
CA ASN A 253 -30.75 -2.10 -22.93
C ASN A 253 -29.74 -1.27 -23.70
N GLU A 254 -28.54 -1.10 -23.16
CA GLU A 254 -27.43 -0.34 -23.76
C GLU A 254 -26.24 -1.26 -24.00
N ASP A 255 -25.29 -0.78 -24.81
CA ASP A 255 -24.00 -1.42 -24.96
C ASP A 255 -23.32 -1.49 -23.57
N PRO A 256 -22.97 -2.71 -23.08
CA PRO A 256 -22.38 -2.88 -21.76
C PRO A 256 -21.00 -2.23 -21.60
N TYR A 257 -20.36 -1.78 -22.69
CA TYR A 257 -19.10 -1.05 -22.65
C TYR A 257 -19.27 0.45 -22.39
N LEU A 258 -20.49 0.99 -22.52
CA LEU A 258 -20.74 2.40 -22.19
C LEU A 258 -20.55 2.63 -20.70
N VAL A 259 -19.88 3.74 -20.40
CA VAL A 259 -19.55 4.14 -19.02
C VAL A 259 -20.43 5.32 -18.63
N HIS A 260 -21.15 5.18 -17.52
CA HIS A 260 -21.99 6.23 -16.96
C HIS A 260 -21.52 6.58 -15.54
N TYR A 261 -21.90 7.79 -15.09
CA TYR A 261 -21.61 8.27 -13.74
C TYR A 261 -22.81 8.08 -12.82
N TYR A 262 -22.52 7.65 -11.61
CA TYR A 262 -23.52 7.35 -10.60
C TYR A 262 -23.15 7.92 -9.25
N LYS A 263 -24.16 8.06 -8.41
CA LYS A 263 -24.03 8.45 -7.01
C LYS A 263 -24.73 7.42 -6.12
N ILE A 264 -24.10 7.07 -4.99
CA ILE A 264 -24.67 6.16 -4.00
C ILE A 264 -24.30 6.62 -2.59
N GLY A 265 -25.17 6.35 -1.61
CA GLY A 265 -24.84 6.60 -0.21
C GLY A 265 -23.88 5.58 0.35
N ILE A 266 -22.91 6.02 1.19
CA ILE A 266 -21.98 5.12 1.93
C ILE A 266 -22.80 4.17 2.85
N ALA A 267 -23.91 4.67 3.40
CA ALA A 267 -24.83 3.87 4.20
C ALA A 267 -25.55 2.76 3.39
N GLY A 268 -25.35 2.69 2.08
CA GLY A 268 -26.03 1.78 1.17
C GLY A 268 -27.41 2.33 0.75
N LEU A 269 -28.13 1.58 -0.09
CA LEU A 269 -29.46 1.96 -0.51
C LEU A 269 -30.37 2.12 0.73
N VAL A 270 -30.89 3.31 0.94
CA VAL A 270 -32.01 3.54 1.83
C VAL A 270 -33.18 2.71 1.25
N LYS A 271 -33.85 1.90 2.06
CA LYS A 271 -35.07 1.18 1.63
C LYS A 271 -36.01 2.21 0.99
N GLY A 272 -36.18 2.15 -0.34
CA GLY A 272 -37.03 3.07 -1.09
C GLY A 272 -36.33 3.89 -2.18
N ALA A 273 -35.01 3.99 -2.22
CA ALA A 273 -34.29 4.62 -3.32
C ALA A 273 -34.10 3.60 -4.46
N SER A 274 -35.03 3.62 -5.38
CA SER A 274 -34.93 2.93 -6.65
C SER A 274 -33.86 3.63 -7.50
N LYS A 275 -32.93 2.84 -8.07
CA LYS A 275 -32.03 3.16 -9.19
C LYS A 275 -31.17 4.43 -8.99
N GLY A 276 -29.84 4.26 -9.13
CA GLY A 276 -28.93 5.40 -9.17
C GLY A 276 -29.42 6.44 -10.16
N GLU A 277 -29.59 7.67 -9.67
CA GLU A 277 -29.83 8.81 -10.56
C GLU A 277 -28.57 9.04 -11.34
N GLY A 278 -28.62 8.81 -12.67
CA GLY A 278 -27.56 9.20 -13.57
C GLY A 278 -27.37 10.70 -13.45
N LEU A 279 -26.14 11.12 -13.16
CA LEU A 279 -25.79 12.53 -13.31
C LEU A 279 -25.80 12.81 -14.81
N GLY A 280 -26.86 13.46 -15.29
CA GLY A 280 -26.96 13.86 -16.68
C GLY A 280 -25.74 14.64 -17.16
N ASN A 281 -25.45 14.55 -18.46
CA ASN A 281 -24.35 15.21 -19.16
C ASN A 281 -24.27 16.69 -18.87
#